data_4e5b8817d7c2b863d81284b570a165d9
#
_entry.id   4e5b8817d7c2b863d81284b570a165d9
#
_cell.length_a   1.000
_cell.length_b   1.000
_cell.length_c   1.000
_cell.angle_alpha   90.00
_cell.angle_beta   90.00
_cell.angle_gamma   90.00
#
_symmetry.space_group_name_H-M   'P 1'
#
loop_
_entity.id
_entity.type
_entity.pdbx_description
1 polymer ?
#
loop_
_entity_poly.entity_id
_entity_poly.type
_entity_poly.pdbx_seq_one_letter_code
_entity_poly.pdbx_strand_id
1 'polypeptide(L)'
;MKVRKIVKEDIDLLIKIRMEYLFAEKGVYSSEEVQDIRTKLEEYFTQHLNKGFIAIIAXXXENEVLATAFMSIVERPPIIAFSSYLVGTVYNVFTYPQHRGKGIATKVMTELLSEAKLLGVAAVDLNATEKGKPLYENLGFRASNYTSMYKVL
;
A
#
# COMPACT_ATOMS: atom_id res chain seq x y z
N MET A 1 3.54 -13.75 14.96
CA MET A 1 3.39 -12.81 13.85
C MET A 1 3.75 -11.42 14.31
N LYS A 2 4.48 -10.69 13.51
CA LYS A 2 4.89 -9.33 13.83
C LYS A 2 4.45 -8.41 12.68
N VAL A 3 3.88 -7.24 13.03
CA VAL A 3 3.50 -6.23 12.05
C VAL A 3 4.45 -5.06 12.22
N ARG A 4 5.08 -4.63 11.12
CA ARG A 4 6.08 -3.57 11.23
C ARG A 4 6.15 -2.75 9.95
N LYS A 5 6.75 -1.57 10.08
CA LYS A 5 7.01 -0.69 8.95
C LYS A 5 8.29 -1.14 8.23
N ILE A 6 8.28 -1.02 6.92
CA ILE A 6 9.47 -1.27 6.09
C ILE A 6 10.47 -0.13 6.33
N VAL A 7 11.75 -0.48 6.42
CA VAL A 7 12.82 0.49 6.56
C VAL A 7 13.78 0.36 5.38
N LYS A 8 14.73 1.27 5.26
CA LYS A 8 15.55 1.32 4.03
C LYS A 8 16.39 0.07 3.83
N GLU A 9 16.72 -0.63 4.91
CA GLU A 9 17.44 -1.90 4.77
C GLU A 9 16.60 -2.98 4.11
N ASP A 10 15.28 -2.76 4.02
CA ASP A 10 14.34 -3.70 3.42
C ASP A 10 14.04 -3.39 1.96
N ILE A 11 14.76 -2.50 1.29
CA ILE A 11 14.35 -2.08 -0.04
C ILE A 11 14.31 -3.25 -1.02
N ASP A 12 15.26 -4.17 -0.96
CA ASP A 12 15.22 -5.34 -1.83
C ASP A 12 13.96 -6.17 -1.59
N LEU A 13 13.59 -6.34 -0.31
CA LEU A 13 12.36 -7.05 0.03
C LEU A 13 11.13 -6.30 -0.50
N LEU A 14 11.13 -4.99 -0.38
CA LEU A 14 10.02 -4.17 -0.86
C LEU A 14 9.83 -4.30 -2.37
N ILE A 15 10.94 -4.30 -3.11
CA ILE A 15 10.88 -4.50 -4.56
C ILE A 15 10.28 -5.87 -4.88
N LYS A 16 10.74 -6.91 -4.19
CA LYS A 16 10.24 -8.25 -4.40
C LYS A 16 8.73 -8.32 -4.14
N ILE A 17 8.29 -7.74 -3.03
CA ILE A 17 6.86 -7.74 -2.67
C ILE A 17 6.04 -7.06 -3.76
N ARG A 18 6.49 -5.89 -4.22
CA ARG A 18 5.74 -5.16 -5.23
C ARG A 18 5.70 -5.93 -6.55
N MET A 19 6.82 -6.54 -6.94
CA MET A 19 6.86 -7.33 -8.16
C MET A 19 5.89 -8.51 -8.08
N GLU A 20 5.88 -9.19 -6.94
CA GLU A 20 4.97 -10.33 -6.77
C GLU A 20 3.51 -9.89 -6.86
N TYR A 21 3.19 -8.73 -6.30
CA TYR A 21 1.84 -8.20 -6.40
C TYR A 21 1.46 -7.91 -7.85
N LEU A 22 2.36 -7.26 -8.58
CA LEU A 22 2.08 -6.92 -9.98
C LEU A 22 1.90 -8.18 -10.83
N PHE A 23 2.71 -9.21 -10.57
CA PHE A 23 2.57 -10.46 -11.31
C PHE A 23 1.24 -11.16 -10.97
N ALA A 24 0.85 -11.14 -9.71
CA ALA A 24 -0.40 -11.77 -9.30
C ALA A 24 -1.60 -11.06 -9.95
N GLU A 25 -1.49 -9.76 -10.17
CA GLU A 25 -2.58 -8.97 -10.71
C GLU A 25 -2.72 -9.14 -12.22
N LYS A 26 -1.61 -9.17 -12.95
CA LYS A 26 -1.65 -9.11 -14.41
C LYS A 26 -1.13 -10.34 -15.13
N GLY A 27 -0.31 -11.15 -14.49
CA GLY A 27 0.16 -12.39 -15.10
C GLY A 27 1.53 -12.30 -15.73
N VAL A 28 1.61 -12.35 -17.05
CA VAL A 28 2.87 -12.60 -17.77
C VAL A 28 3.45 -11.30 -18.34
N TYR A 29 4.77 -11.11 -18.13
CA TYR A 29 5.52 -9.97 -18.65
C TYR A 29 6.80 -10.46 -19.31
N SER A 30 7.30 -9.71 -20.28
CA SER A 30 8.60 -10.02 -20.90
C SER A 30 9.73 -9.76 -19.90
N SER A 31 10.88 -10.37 -20.13
CA SER A 31 12.02 -10.12 -19.25
C SER A 31 12.48 -8.67 -19.32
N GLU A 32 12.31 -8.03 -20.48
CA GLU A 32 12.63 -6.61 -20.61
C GLU A 32 11.71 -5.74 -19.76
N GLU A 33 10.40 -6.04 -19.77
CA GLU A 33 9.46 -5.31 -18.93
C GLU A 33 9.77 -5.50 -17.45
N VAL A 34 10.13 -6.72 -17.06
CA VAL A 34 10.45 -7.02 -15.66
C VAL A 34 11.68 -6.21 -15.23
N GLN A 35 12.71 -6.19 -16.05
CA GLN A 35 13.93 -5.44 -15.70
C GLN A 35 13.67 -3.95 -15.62
N ASP A 36 12.87 -3.42 -16.54
CA ASP A 36 12.55 -2.00 -16.55
C ASP A 36 11.79 -1.59 -15.29
N ILE A 37 10.77 -2.35 -14.91
CA ILE A 37 10.00 -1.98 -13.73
C ILE A 37 10.83 -2.15 -12.45
N ARG A 38 11.69 -3.18 -12.40
CA ARG A 38 12.55 -3.36 -11.23
C ARG A 38 13.46 -2.15 -11.02
N THR A 39 14.06 -1.65 -12.09
CA THR A 39 14.91 -0.48 -12.00
C THR A 39 14.14 0.74 -11.50
N LYS A 40 12.95 0.94 -12.05
CA LYS A 40 12.12 2.08 -11.65
C LYS A 40 11.65 1.97 -10.21
N LEU A 41 11.33 0.76 -9.75
CA LEU A 41 10.94 0.56 -8.37
C LEU A 41 12.10 0.86 -7.42
N GLU A 42 13.31 0.44 -7.79
CA GLU A 42 14.46 0.73 -6.94
C GLU A 42 14.65 2.24 -6.81
N GLU A 43 14.56 2.96 -7.91
CA GLU A 43 14.66 4.41 -7.88
C GLU A 43 13.59 5.04 -7.01
N TYR A 44 12.36 4.62 -7.20
CA TYR A 44 11.24 5.21 -6.48
C TYR A 44 11.36 4.94 -4.98
N PHE A 45 11.59 3.70 -4.59
CA PHE A 45 11.65 3.37 -3.17
C PHE A 45 12.86 4.01 -2.49
N THR A 46 13.98 4.07 -3.19
CA THR A 46 15.16 4.72 -2.62
C THR A 46 14.91 6.18 -2.32
N GLN A 47 14.17 6.87 -3.20
CA GLN A 47 13.89 8.29 -3.01
C GLN A 47 12.77 8.56 -2.03
N HIS A 48 11.77 7.69 -1.96
CA HIS A 48 10.52 8.04 -1.28
C HIS A 48 10.21 7.25 -0.02
N LEU A 49 10.89 6.15 0.23
CA LEU A 49 10.55 5.34 1.40
C LEU A 49 10.70 6.16 2.67
N ASN A 50 9.60 6.23 3.42
CA ASN A 50 9.49 7.02 4.64
C ASN A 50 9.70 8.51 4.42
N LYS A 51 9.53 8.94 3.16
CA LYS A 51 9.55 10.34 2.75
C LYS A 51 8.41 10.55 1.76
N GLY A 52 7.19 10.28 2.19
CA GLY A 52 6.02 10.36 1.33
C GLY A 52 5.53 9.01 0.83
N PHE A 53 6.17 7.94 1.23
CA PHE A 53 5.72 6.59 0.95
C PHE A 53 6.01 5.73 2.16
N ILE A 54 5.00 4.98 2.62
CA ILE A 54 5.20 4.05 3.73
C ILE A 54 4.64 2.69 3.34
N ALA A 55 5.22 1.66 3.91
CA ALA A 55 4.78 0.28 3.66
C ALA A 55 4.81 -0.49 4.98
N ILE A 56 3.75 -1.25 5.22
CA ILE A 56 3.61 -2.09 6.40
C ILE A 56 3.59 -3.54 5.93
N ILE A 57 4.27 -4.44 6.68
CA ILE A 57 4.20 -5.87 6.42
C ILE A 57 3.85 -6.61 7.70
N ALA A 58 3.24 -7.73 7.51
CA ALA A 58 3.14 -8.73 8.58
C ALA A 58 4.15 -9.81 8.24
N UNK A 59 5.00 -10.05 9.10
CA UNK A 59 6.03 -10.98 8.89
C UNK A 59 5.87 -12.06 9.92
N UNK A 60 6.27 -13.32 9.66
CA UNK A 60 6.35 -14.45 10.51
C UNK A 60 7.79 -14.55 10.83
N UNK A 61 8.10 -15.47 11.24
CA UNK A 61 9.46 -15.70 11.58
C UNK A 61 10.24 -15.84 10.34
N GLU A 62 11.41 -15.56 10.45
CA GLU A 62 12.35 -15.70 9.36
C GLU A 62 11.98 -14.89 8.13
N ASN A 63 11.36 -13.74 8.38
CA ASN A 63 11.06 -12.79 7.29
C ASN A 63 10.11 -13.34 6.24
N GLU A 64 9.30 -14.31 6.60
CA GLU A 64 8.23 -14.73 5.70
C GLU A 64 7.15 -13.67 5.73
N VAL A 65 6.89 -13.03 4.60
CA VAL A 65 5.87 -11.99 4.53
C VAL A 65 4.51 -12.65 4.33
N LEU A 66 3.58 -12.28 5.17
CA LEU A 66 2.23 -12.83 5.13
C LEU A 66 1.27 -11.88 4.44
N ALA A 67 1.44 -10.58 4.64
CA ALA A 67 0.56 -9.58 4.06
C ALA A 67 1.26 -8.24 4.01
N THR A 68 0.76 -7.37 3.14
CA THR A 68 1.33 -6.04 2.91
C THR A 68 0.24 -4.99 2.77
N ALA A 69 0.61 -3.73 3.02
CA ALA A 69 -0.23 -2.58 2.67
C ALA A 69 0.69 -1.38 2.50
N PHE A 70 0.48 -0.62 1.43
CA PHE A 70 1.32 0.54 1.07
C PHE A 70 0.47 1.80 1.06
N MET A 71 1.13 2.94 1.26
CA MET A 71 0.47 4.25 1.15
C MET A 71 1.43 5.27 0.57
N SER A 72 0.97 6.00 -0.45
CA SER A 72 1.63 7.22 -0.89
C SER A 72 0.98 8.39 -0.19
N ILE A 73 1.78 9.36 0.29
CA ILE A 73 1.29 10.52 1.02
C ILE A 73 1.69 11.74 0.21
N VAL A 74 0.70 12.55 -0.17
CA VAL A 74 0.95 13.73 -1.00
C VAL A 74 0.27 14.93 -0.40
N GLU A 75 0.79 16.11 -0.77
CA GLU A 75 0.18 17.38 -0.41
C GLU A 75 -0.88 17.74 -1.44
N ARG A 76 -2.01 18.19 -0.95
CA ARG A 76 -3.09 18.71 -1.80
C ARG A 76 -3.60 20.00 -1.18
N PRO A 77 -4.24 20.86 -1.97
CA PRO A 77 -4.82 22.08 -1.38
C PRO A 77 -5.79 21.72 -0.25
N PRO A 78 -5.70 22.41 0.88
CA PRO A 78 -6.61 22.13 2.00
C PRO A 78 -8.06 22.38 1.63
N ILE A 79 -8.97 21.66 2.29
CA ILE A 79 -10.39 21.87 2.12
C ILE A 79 -11.02 22.12 3.49
N ILE A 80 -12.28 22.55 3.49
CA ILE A 80 -12.95 22.91 4.73
C ILE A 80 -13.11 21.72 5.66
N ALA A 81 -13.37 20.54 5.09
CA ALA A 81 -13.60 19.35 5.90
C ALA A 81 -12.40 18.96 6.76
N PHE A 82 -11.18 19.28 6.30
CA PHE A 82 -9.98 19.08 7.12
C PHE A 82 -8.91 20.07 6.69
N SER A 83 -8.21 20.60 7.68
CA SER A 83 -7.27 21.68 7.43
C SER A 83 -5.89 21.20 7.01
N SER A 84 -5.55 19.94 7.28
CA SER A 84 -4.28 19.38 6.83
C SER A 84 -4.31 19.16 5.31
N TYR A 85 -3.19 19.44 4.66
CA TYR A 85 -3.09 19.23 3.22
C TYR A 85 -2.44 17.89 2.85
N LEU A 86 -2.18 17.02 3.82
CA LEU A 86 -1.61 15.72 3.54
C LEU A 86 -2.71 14.69 3.36
N VAL A 87 -2.68 13.97 2.25
CA VAL A 87 -3.66 12.94 1.92
C VAL A 87 -2.91 11.68 1.52
N GLY A 88 -3.38 10.54 2.01
CA GLY A 88 -2.78 9.25 1.69
C GLY A 88 -3.62 8.46 0.72
N THR A 89 -2.96 7.72 -0.17
CA THR A 89 -3.63 6.77 -1.05
C THR A 89 -3.04 5.39 -0.77
N VAL A 90 -3.92 4.45 -0.44
CA VAL A 90 -3.54 3.08 -0.11
C VAL A 90 -3.51 2.23 -1.36
N TYR A 91 -2.53 1.35 -1.45
CA TYR A 91 -2.49 0.34 -2.51
C TYR A 91 -1.60 -0.82 -2.07
N ASN A 92 -1.54 -1.85 -2.92
CA ASN A 92 -0.77 -3.06 -2.62
C ASN A 92 -1.25 -3.74 -1.34
N VAL A 93 -2.56 -3.70 -1.09
CA VAL A 93 -3.11 -4.45 0.04
C VAL A 93 -3.24 -5.89 -0.43
N PHE A 94 -2.43 -6.76 0.14
CA PHE A 94 -2.30 -8.10 -0.39
C PHE A 94 -1.95 -9.06 0.74
N THR A 95 -2.69 -10.16 0.81
CA THR A 95 -2.36 -11.26 1.71
C THR A 95 -2.01 -12.46 0.83
N TYR A 96 -0.86 -13.06 1.09
CA TYR A 96 -0.43 -14.21 0.31
C TYR A 96 -1.48 -15.32 0.46
N PRO A 97 -1.77 -16.05 -0.62
CA PRO A 97 -2.94 -16.94 -0.62
C PRO A 97 -3.03 -17.90 0.55
N GLN A 98 -1.90 -18.50 0.96
CA GLN A 98 -1.92 -19.49 2.02
C GLN A 98 -2.21 -18.88 3.40
N HIS A 99 -2.24 -17.56 3.48
CA HIS A 99 -2.44 -16.88 4.77
C HIS A 99 -3.76 -16.11 4.83
N ARG A 100 -4.62 -16.28 3.84
CA ARG A 100 -5.88 -15.54 3.76
C ARG A 100 -6.90 -16.07 4.76
N GLY A 101 -7.89 -15.24 5.07
CA GLY A 101 -8.98 -15.62 5.95
C GLY A 101 -8.63 -15.64 7.42
N LYS A 102 -7.53 -14.99 7.81
CA LYS A 102 -7.06 -15.00 9.19
C LYS A 102 -6.99 -13.61 9.80
N GLY A 103 -7.55 -12.60 9.13
CA GLY A 103 -7.57 -11.24 9.66
C GLY A 103 -6.26 -10.49 9.55
N ILE A 104 -5.30 -11.00 8.80
CA ILE A 104 -3.98 -10.37 8.75
C ILE A 104 -4.04 -9.03 8.00
N ALA A 105 -4.85 -8.95 6.93
CA ALA A 105 -5.01 -7.70 6.19
C ALA A 105 -5.51 -6.58 7.10
N THR A 106 -6.45 -6.91 8.01
CA THR A 106 -6.93 -5.93 8.96
C THR A 106 -5.79 -5.40 9.82
N LYS A 107 -4.89 -6.28 10.24
CA LYS A 107 -3.79 -5.86 11.10
C LYS A 107 -2.80 -4.95 10.38
N VAL A 108 -2.43 -5.27 9.13
CA VAL A 108 -1.50 -4.40 8.43
C VAL A 108 -2.17 -3.07 8.08
N MET A 109 -3.46 -3.07 7.73
CA MET A 109 -4.16 -1.83 7.46
C MET A 109 -4.29 -0.96 8.71
N THR A 110 -4.59 -1.58 9.85
CA THR A 110 -4.69 -0.83 11.10
C THR A 110 -3.37 -0.14 11.42
N GLU A 111 -2.28 -0.86 11.26
CA GLU A 111 -0.96 -0.25 11.51
C GLU A 111 -0.66 0.85 10.50
N LEU A 112 -1.01 0.63 9.23
CA LEU A 112 -0.79 1.64 8.20
C LEU A 112 -1.54 2.93 8.52
N LEU A 113 -2.80 2.81 8.91
CA LEU A 113 -3.60 3.99 9.23
C LEU A 113 -3.08 4.69 10.48
N SER A 114 -2.58 3.93 11.45
CA SER A 114 -1.99 4.51 12.64
C SER A 114 -0.74 5.32 12.30
N GLU A 115 0.13 4.76 11.45
CA GLU A 115 1.33 5.48 11.01
C GLU A 115 0.97 6.75 10.26
N ALA A 116 -0.03 6.66 9.38
CA ALA A 116 -0.46 7.82 8.62
C ALA A 116 -0.95 8.93 9.54
N LYS A 117 -1.71 8.57 10.56
CA LYS A 117 -2.21 9.56 11.51
C LYS A 117 -1.06 10.26 12.23
N LEU A 118 -0.05 9.50 12.64
CA LEU A 118 1.12 10.08 13.29
C LEU A 118 1.86 11.05 12.38
N LEU A 119 1.81 10.82 11.07
CA LEU A 119 2.48 11.69 10.10
C LEU A 119 1.64 12.89 9.70
N GLY A 120 0.45 13.05 10.27
CA GLY A 120 -0.40 14.21 9.98
C GLY A 120 -1.29 14.05 8.77
N VAL A 121 -1.46 12.84 8.28
CA VAL A 121 -2.37 12.60 7.15
C VAL A 121 -3.80 12.84 7.62
N ALA A 122 -4.54 13.66 6.85
CA ALA A 122 -5.90 14.05 7.24
C ALA A 122 -6.96 13.11 6.70
N ALA A 123 -6.71 12.50 5.54
CA ALA A 123 -7.70 11.63 4.90
C ALA A 123 -6.97 10.61 4.05
N VAL A 124 -7.62 9.47 3.84
CA VAL A 124 -7.03 8.36 3.12
C VAL A 124 -8.04 7.85 2.11
N ASP A 125 -7.59 7.62 0.88
CA ASP A 125 -8.45 7.04 -0.13
C ASP A 125 -7.83 5.77 -0.70
N LEU A 126 -8.64 5.00 -1.41
CA LEU A 126 -8.21 3.80 -2.10
C LEU A 126 -9.25 3.41 -3.13
N ASN A 127 -8.85 2.55 -4.05
CA ASN A 127 -9.78 1.90 -4.97
C ASN A 127 -9.97 0.47 -4.53
N ALA A 128 -11.19 0.09 -4.22
CA ALA A 128 -11.49 -1.23 -3.67
C ALA A 128 -12.03 -2.15 -4.76
N THR A 129 -11.55 -3.41 -4.74
CA THR A 129 -12.21 -4.44 -5.51
C THR A 129 -13.50 -4.83 -4.77
N GLU A 130 -14.41 -5.49 -5.47
CA GLU A 130 -15.63 -5.98 -4.82
C GLU A 130 -15.29 -6.90 -3.65
N LYS A 131 -14.31 -7.75 -3.84
CA LYS A 131 -13.92 -8.71 -2.81
C LYS A 131 -13.28 -8.02 -1.60
N GLY A 132 -12.53 -6.96 -1.83
CA GLY A 132 -11.85 -6.24 -0.76
C GLY A 132 -12.72 -5.25 -0.02
N LYS A 133 -13.86 -4.88 -0.59
CA LYS A 133 -14.70 -3.81 -0.05
C LYS A 133 -15.11 -4.05 1.42
N PRO A 134 -15.53 -5.27 1.81
CA PRO A 134 -15.91 -5.45 3.21
C PRO A 134 -14.79 -5.16 4.21
N LEU A 135 -13.56 -5.49 3.87
CA LEU A 135 -12.42 -5.17 4.73
C LEU A 135 -12.35 -3.67 4.98
N TYR A 136 -12.45 -2.89 3.91
CA TYR A 136 -12.30 -1.44 4.05
C TYR A 136 -13.48 -0.82 4.77
N GLU A 137 -14.69 -1.31 4.50
CA GLU A 137 -15.87 -0.82 5.22
C GLU A 137 -15.75 -1.07 6.72
N ASN A 138 -15.22 -2.24 7.10
CA ASN A 138 -15.01 -2.54 8.51
C ASN A 138 -13.98 -1.63 9.16
N LEU A 139 -13.09 -1.05 8.36
CA LEU A 139 -12.09 -0.11 8.87
C LEU A 139 -12.56 1.34 8.82
N GLY A 140 -13.80 1.57 8.44
CA GLY A 140 -14.38 2.91 8.44
C GLY A 140 -14.35 3.63 7.12
N PHE A 141 -13.87 2.98 6.05
CA PHE A 141 -13.93 3.60 4.72
C PHE A 141 -15.35 3.57 4.20
N ARG A 142 -15.71 4.58 3.42
CA ARG A 142 -17.02 4.68 2.79
C ARG A 142 -16.84 4.96 1.31
N ALA A 143 -17.79 4.48 0.51
CA ALA A 143 -17.76 4.75 -0.91
C ALA A 143 -17.92 6.24 -1.16
N SER A 144 -17.14 6.74 -2.11
CA SER A 144 -17.23 8.14 -2.53
C SER A 144 -18.47 8.35 -3.38
N ASN A 145 -18.97 9.58 -3.40
CA ASN A 145 -20.04 9.98 -4.31
C ASN A 145 -19.53 10.22 -5.73
N TYR A 146 -18.21 10.24 -5.92
CA TYR A 146 -17.60 10.55 -7.21
C TYR A 146 -17.09 9.29 -7.87
N THR A 147 -17.16 9.26 -9.20
CA THR A 147 -16.61 8.17 -9.98
C THR A 147 -15.13 8.40 -10.20
N SER A 148 -14.31 7.40 -9.87
CA SER A 148 -12.89 7.47 -10.13
C SER A 148 -12.65 7.30 -11.64
N MET A 149 -11.85 8.17 -12.22
CA MET A 149 -11.54 8.11 -13.65
C MET A 149 -10.05 8.38 -13.84
N TYR A 150 -9.47 7.81 -14.90
CA TYR A 150 -8.10 8.07 -15.23
C TYR A 150 -7.88 8.08 -16.72
N LYS A 151 -6.80 8.70 -17.14
CA LYS A 151 -6.41 8.78 -18.55
C LYS A 151 -4.90 8.67 -18.63
N VAL A 152 -4.41 7.81 -19.50
CA VAL A 152 -2.98 7.69 -19.77
C VAL A 152 -2.59 8.73 -20.82
N LEU A 153 -1.52 9.46 -20.58
CA LEU A 153 -1.05 10.50 -21.49
C LEU A 153 0.09 10.05 -22.39
#